data_23b7f64a569caec7b10e2ba9f56272d3
#
_entry.id   23b7f64a569caec7b10e2ba9f56272d3
#
_cell.length_a   1.000
_cell.length_b   1.000
_cell.length_c   1.000
_cell.angle_alpha   90.00
_cell.angle_beta   90.00
_cell.angle_gamma   90.00
#
_symmetry.space_group_name_H-M   'P 1'
#
loop_
_entity.id
_entity.type
_entity.pdbx_description
1 polymer ?
#
loop_
_entity_poly.entity_id
_entity_poly.type
_entity_poly.pdbx_seq_one_letter_code
_entity_poly.pdbx_strand_id
1 'polypeptide(L)'
;MTFFDINKIMKGSPPPIEYQVTLDNWRKYPFNSWSFVNVRNLIPTSPIYNIPDKKVILKKQLIDIDDLVIDHKNTSYKLKEIFKICDTDAFLVMHKGKIKFEFYDKFTRFNTPHIIFSVSKSLTSLLTGILVEKKVININSYISHILPETKGTAYEDATVRNVLDMSIASGFIEDYTGQAEIFKKYRSSTGWDLPETNSTQTVKGLHDFLSSMPKSNQKHGKKYHYCSPHSDLLGWIIERASGENYSKIMADLLFKKVGMNHEANVTVDKWGASRAAGGISVSPYDLLLLSELVRNHGSNKNGQVVPAAWIEDFVNNKNNNSYLNQDNLERFPKGNYRSKWYQTGFKHNEYCAIGIHGQNIWINPQKEITIVRMSSASDPINVKTEELMFSVFDEISKIFI
;
A
#
# COMPACT_ATOMS: atom_id res chain seq x y z
N MET A 1 12.74 -0.99 -36.56
CA MET A 1 12.33 -1.42 -35.22
C MET A 1 10.84 -1.30 -35.14
N THR A 2 10.14 -2.43 -35.00
CA THR A 2 8.69 -2.43 -34.76
C THR A 2 8.45 -1.83 -33.37
N PHE A 3 7.74 -0.71 -33.33
CA PHE A 3 7.36 -0.09 -32.05
C PHE A 3 6.50 -1.08 -31.25
N PHE A 4 6.84 -1.33 -29.97
CA PHE A 4 6.03 -2.15 -29.08
C PHE A 4 4.70 -1.44 -28.80
N ASP A 5 3.60 -2.07 -29.20
CA ASP A 5 2.26 -1.51 -29.00
C ASP A 5 1.63 -2.04 -27.71
N ILE A 6 1.65 -1.21 -26.69
CA ILE A 6 1.10 -1.53 -25.35
C ILE A 6 -0.37 -1.99 -25.41
N ASN A 7 -1.13 -1.55 -26.41
CA ASN A 7 -2.53 -1.94 -26.58
C ASN A 7 -2.71 -3.39 -27.05
N LYS A 8 -1.64 -4.06 -27.47
CA LYS A 8 -1.65 -5.48 -27.87
C LYS A 8 -1.34 -6.42 -26.70
N ILE A 9 -0.93 -5.91 -25.52
CA ILE A 9 -0.65 -6.75 -24.36
C ILE A 9 -1.88 -7.61 -24.04
N MET A 10 -1.66 -8.92 -23.96
CA MET A 10 -2.68 -9.96 -23.65
C MET A 10 -3.91 -9.93 -24.57
N LYS A 11 -3.78 -9.43 -25.79
CA LYS A 11 -4.83 -9.52 -26.83
C LYS A 11 -4.54 -10.66 -27.79
N GLY A 12 -5.62 -11.40 -28.12
CA GLY A 12 -5.56 -12.58 -28.97
C GLY A 12 -5.83 -13.88 -28.19
N SER A 13 -5.99 -15.00 -28.90
CA SER A 13 -6.26 -16.31 -28.32
C SER A 13 -5.52 -17.40 -29.10
N PRO A 14 -4.28 -17.73 -28.70
CA PRO A 14 -3.44 -17.10 -27.64
C PRO A 14 -2.91 -15.71 -28.06
N PRO A 15 -2.53 -14.85 -27.10
CA PRO A 15 -1.78 -13.64 -27.43
C PRO A 15 -0.41 -13.98 -28.04
N PRO A 16 0.13 -13.15 -28.95
CA PRO A 16 1.50 -13.32 -29.44
C PRO A 16 2.51 -13.33 -28.26
N ILE A 17 3.56 -14.14 -28.37
CA ILE A 17 4.53 -14.39 -27.29
C ILE A 17 5.12 -13.10 -26.74
N GLU A 18 5.49 -12.15 -27.61
CA GLU A 18 6.06 -10.86 -27.25
C GLU A 18 5.10 -9.94 -26.46
N TYR A 19 3.79 -10.24 -26.45
CA TYR A 19 2.74 -9.51 -25.74
C TYR A 19 2.16 -10.28 -24.55
N GLN A 20 2.69 -11.47 -24.24
CA GLN A 20 2.22 -12.25 -23.11
C GLN A 20 2.78 -11.74 -21.79
N VAL A 21 1.90 -11.62 -20.78
CA VAL A 21 2.28 -11.33 -19.40
C VAL A 21 2.36 -12.65 -18.62
N THR A 22 3.48 -12.83 -17.93
CA THR A 22 3.79 -14.01 -17.09
C THR A 22 4.28 -13.58 -15.73
N LEU A 23 4.48 -14.52 -14.79
CA LEU A 23 5.08 -14.20 -13.48
C LEU A 23 6.52 -13.68 -13.59
N ASP A 24 7.23 -13.92 -14.69
CA ASP A 24 8.59 -13.41 -14.90
C ASP A 24 8.65 -11.94 -15.30
N ASN A 25 7.59 -11.43 -15.93
CA ASN A 25 7.59 -10.08 -16.50
C ASN A 25 6.49 -9.14 -15.96
N TRP A 26 5.56 -9.62 -15.14
CA TRP A 26 4.38 -8.86 -14.73
C TRP A 26 4.68 -7.53 -14.01
N ARG A 27 5.88 -7.36 -13.43
CA ARG A 27 6.34 -6.12 -12.80
C ARG A 27 7.33 -5.34 -13.66
N LYS A 28 7.59 -5.80 -14.89
CA LYS A 28 8.52 -5.14 -15.82
C LYS A 28 7.74 -4.28 -16.81
N TYR A 29 8.25 -3.08 -17.08
CA TYR A 29 7.73 -2.24 -18.15
C TYR A 29 7.92 -2.93 -19.51
N PRO A 30 6.97 -2.87 -20.44
CA PRO A 30 5.67 -2.19 -20.36
C PRO A 30 4.52 -3.08 -19.84
N PHE A 31 4.77 -4.34 -19.47
CA PHE A 31 3.75 -5.32 -19.06
C PHE A 31 3.04 -4.94 -17.76
N ASN A 32 3.74 -4.23 -16.88
CA ASN A 32 3.22 -3.81 -15.57
C ASN A 32 1.99 -2.90 -15.68
N SER A 33 1.85 -2.10 -16.75
CA SER A 33 0.66 -1.27 -16.96
C SER A 33 -0.63 -2.11 -17.15
N TRP A 34 -0.52 -3.30 -17.74
CA TRP A 34 -1.63 -4.24 -17.86
C TRP A 34 -1.78 -5.11 -16.61
N SER A 35 -0.68 -5.66 -16.11
CA SER A 35 -0.72 -6.62 -15.01
C SER A 35 -1.20 -6.01 -13.69
N PHE A 36 -0.88 -4.73 -13.40
CA PHE A 36 -1.28 -4.09 -12.15
C PHE A 36 -2.79 -3.91 -12.01
N VAL A 37 -3.54 -3.94 -13.11
CA VAL A 37 -5.01 -3.98 -13.11
C VAL A 37 -5.58 -5.38 -13.37
N ASN A 38 -4.72 -6.38 -13.60
CA ASN A 38 -5.11 -7.75 -13.92
C ASN A 38 -4.38 -8.80 -13.05
N VAL A 39 -3.94 -8.45 -11.85
CA VAL A 39 -3.13 -9.33 -10.97
C VAL A 39 -3.80 -10.69 -10.76
N ARG A 40 -5.12 -10.73 -10.61
CA ARG A 40 -5.89 -11.98 -10.42
C ARG A 40 -5.80 -12.97 -11.58
N ASN A 41 -5.37 -12.53 -12.76
CA ASN A 41 -5.15 -13.41 -13.91
C ASN A 41 -3.80 -14.13 -13.85
N LEU A 42 -2.92 -13.71 -12.93
CA LEU A 42 -1.54 -14.19 -12.82
C LEU A 42 -1.25 -14.86 -11.46
N ILE A 43 -1.88 -14.36 -10.41
CA ILE A 43 -1.60 -14.74 -9.01
C ILE A 43 -2.93 -15.11 -8.35
N PRO A 44 -2.99 -16.18 -7.55
CA PRO A 44 -4.17 -16.48 -6.75
C PRO A 44 -4.60 -15.29 -5.90
N THR A 45 -5.90 -15.01 -5.86
CA THR A 45 -6.48 -13.92 -5.08
C THR A 45 -7.68 -14.39 -4.28
N SER A 46 -7.88 -13.77 -3.12
CA SER A 46 -9.11 -13.86 -2.34
C SER A 46 -9.93 -12.58 -2.56
N PRO A 47 -11.20 -12.68 -2.96
CA PRO A 47 -12.04 -11.52 -3.18
C PRO A 47 -12.36 -10.83 -1.84
N ILE A 48 -12.41 -9.50 -1.87
CA ILE A 48 -12.91 -8.68 -0.76
C ILE A 48 -14.34 -8.25 -1.17
N TYR A 49 -15.34 -8.99 -0.69
CA TYR A 49 -16.73 -8.75 -1.03
C TYR A 49 -17.27 -7.51 -0.30
N ASN A 50 -17.27 -6.39 -0.98
CA ASN A 50 -17.55 -5.07 -0.43
C ASN A 50 -18.89 -4.48 -0.91
N ILE A 51 -19.94 -5.30 -1.06
CA ILE A 51 -21.29 -4.75 -1.25
C ILE A 51 -21.62 -3.93 -0.01
N PRO A 52 -21.70 -2.59 -0.12
CA PRO A 52 -21.85 -1.74 1.06
C PRO A 52 -23.29 -1.77 1.60
N ASP A 53 -23.42 -1.62 2.92
CA ASP A 53 -24.71 -1.44 3.57
C ASP A 53 -25.43 -0.19 3.04
N LYS A 54 -24.64 0.87 2.75
CA LYS A 54 -25.10 2.13 2.16
C LYS A 54 -24.07 2.62 1.15
N LYS A 55 -24.47 2.70 -0.10
CA LYS A 55 -23.63 3.23 -1.18
C LYS A 55 -23.26 4.69 -0.94
N VAL A 56 -21.98 5.02 -1.04
CA VAL A 56 -21.48 6.40 -1.02
C VAL A 56 -21.22 6.85 -2.45
N ILE A 57 -21.89 7.95 -2.83
CA ILE A 57 -21.68 8.58 -4.13
C ILE A 57 -20.75 9.78 -3.91
N LEU A 58 -19.59 9.77 -4.59
CA LEU A 58 -18.67 10.89 -4.57
C LEU A 58 -19.22 12.04 -5.43
N LYS A 59 -19.34 13.21 -4.83
CA LYS A 59 -19.75 14.42 -5.55
C LYS A 59 -18.59 14.95 -6.38
N LYS A 60 -18.85 15.37 -7.61
CA LYS A 60 -17.86 16.00 -8.49
C LYS A 60 -18.09 17.50 -8.59
N GLN A 61 -17.01 18.26 -8.56
CA GLN A 61 -16.94 19.67 -8.90
C GLN A 61 -15.59 19.89 -9.58
N LEU A 62 -15.49 19.41 -10.81
CA LEU A 62 -14.23 19.35 -11.55
C LEU A 62 -13.74 20.74 -11.90
N ILE A 63 -12.43 20.92 -11.87
CA ILE A 63 -11.68 22.06 -12.38
C ILE A 63 -10.68 21.57 -13.42
N ASP A 64 -10.38 22.40 -14.38
CA ASP A 64 -9.34 22.09 -15.35
C ASP A 64 -7.98 22.52 -14.80
N ILE A 65 -7.08 21.55 -14.62
CA ILE A 65 -5.69 21.77 -14.19
C ILE A 65 -4.71 21.01 -15.09
N ASP A 66 -5.12 20.56 -16.27
CA ASP A 66 -4.26 19.80 -17.19
C ASP A 66 -3.00 20.57 -17.58
N ASP A 67 -3.13 21.89 -17.75
CA ASP A 67 -2.03 22.78 -18.09
C ASP A 67 -1.38 23.46 -16.87
N LEU A 68 -1.68 22.99 -15.63
CA LEU A 68 -1.01 23.46 -14.43
C LEU A 68 0.51 23.28 -14.56
N VAL A 69 1.24 24.37 -14.35
CA VAL A 69 2.71 24.36 -14.39
C VAL A 69 3.24 24.03 -13.00
N ILE A 70 4.12 23.08 -12.96
CA ILE A 70 4.81 22.60 -11.76
C ILE A 70 6.29 22.92 -11.90
N ASP A 71 6.80 23.76 -11.00
CA ASP A 71 8.22 24.03 -10.91
C ASP A 71 8.90 23.00 -10.02
N HIS A 72 9.85 22.27 -10.58
CA HIS A 72 10.65 21.28 -9.86
C HIS A 72 12.13 21.50 -10.15
N LYS A 73 12.91 21.83 -9.10
CA LYS A 73 14.33 22.22 -9.25
C LYS A 73 14.40 23.35 -10.26
N ASN A 74 15.12 23.31 -11.30
CA ASN A 74 15.29 24.39 -12.29
C ASN A 74 14.48 24.15 -13.58
N THR A 75 13.42 23.35 -13.52
CA THR A 75 12.63 22.99 -14.69
C THR A 75 11.13 23.09 -14.38
N SER A 76 10.39 23.66 -15.35
CA SER A 76 8.94 23.76 -15.30
C SER A 76 8.32 22.69 -16.20
N TYR A 77 7.31 21.98 -15.69
CA TYR A 77 6.60 20.93 -16.40
C TYR A 77 5.09 21.20 -16.37
N LYS A 78 4.37 20.83 -17.41
CA LYS A 78 2.91 20.72 -17.32
C LYS A 78 2.52 19.45 -16.56
N LEU A 79 1.43 19.50 -15.80
CA LEU A 79 0.94 18.36 -15.00
C LEU A 79 0.81 17.09 -15.84
N LYS A 80 0.22 17.18 -17.04
CA LYS A 80 0.08 16.04 -17.97
C LYS A 80 1.41 15.46 -18.47
N GLU A 81 2.46 16.26 -18.54
CA GLU A 81 3.79 15.77 -18.89
C GLU A 81 4.39 14.97 -17.73
N ILE A 82 4.19 15.44 -16.50
CA ILE A 82 4.63 14.72 -15.29
C ILE A 82 3.92 13.37 -15.19
N PHE A 83 2.63 13.29 -15.50
CA PHE A 83 1.90 12.01 -15.49
C PHE A 83 2.51 10.98 -16.44
N LYS A 84 3.00 11.41 -17.62
CA LYS A 84 3.71 10.55 -18.56
C LYS A 84 5.11 10.16 -18.05
N ILE A 85 5.87 11.13 -17.52
CA ILE A 85 7.22 10.89 -16.97
C ILE A 85 7.16 9.90 -15.79
N CYS A 86 6.09 9.96 -15.00
CA CYS A 86 5.91 9.16 -13.79
C CYS A 86 5.04 7.92 -14.00
N ASP A 87 4.70 7.54 -15.24
CA ASP A 87 3.82 6.41 -15.59
C ASP A 87 2.54 6.36 -14.73
N THR A 88 1.88 7.50 -14.58
CA THR A 88 0.66 7.64 -13.77
C THR A 88 -0.52 7.00 -14.49
N ASP A 89 -1.18 6.03 -13.88
CA ASP A 89 -2.35 5.32 -14.42
C ASP A 89 -3.67 5.91 -13.95
N ALA A 90 -3.70 6.46 -12.72
CA ALA A 90 -4.82 7.23 -12.18
C ALA A 90 -4.34 8.30 -11.22
N PHE A 91 -4.98 9.47 -11.27
CA PHE A 91 -4.70 10.57 -10.35
C PHE A 91 -6.00 11.30 -10.01
N LEU A 92 -6.36 11.30 -8.73
CA LEU A 92 -7.60 11.88 -8.26
C LEU A 92 -7.32 12.87 -7.14
N VAL A 93 -7.97 14.02 -7.20
CA VAL A 93 -7.92 15.07 -6.17
C VAL A 93 -9.30 15.30 -5.60
N MET A 94 -9.42 15.19 -4.29
CA MET A 94 -10.61 15.59 -3.54
C MET A 94 -10.31 16.79 -2.65
N HIS A 95 -11.20 17.77 -2.63
CA HIS A 95 -11.14 18.91 -1.72
C HIS A 95 -12.52 19.13 -1.09
N LYS A 96 -12.56 19.19 0.25
CA LYS A 96 -13.81 19.36 1.02
C LYS A 96 -14.90 18.36 0.61
N GLY A 97 -14.53 17.08 0.46
CA GLY A 97 -15.46 16.00 0.12
C GLY A 97 -15.98 15.99 -1.33
N LYS A 98 -15.41 16.78 -2.24
CA LYS A 98 -15.78 16.82 -3.65
C LYS A 98 -14.57 16.51 -4.54
N ILE A 99 -14.73 15.63 -5.52
CA ILE A 99 -13.70 15.38 -6.53
C ILE A 99 -13.51 16.65 -7.35
N LYS A 100 -12.30 17.17 -7.38
CA LYS A 100 -11.90 18.36 -8.11
C LYS A 100 -11.17 18.06 -9.40
N PHE A 101 -10.46 16.94 -9.44
CA PHE A 101 -9.74 16.50 -10.62
C PHE A 101 -9.68 14.97 -10.65
N GLU A 102 -9.74 14.41 -11.86
CA GLU A 102 -9.55 12.99 -12.10
C GLU A 102 -8.89 12.77 -13.45
N PHE A 103 -7.87 11.93 -13.44
CA PHE A 103 -7.14 11.49 -14.63
C PHE A 103 -7.04 9.97 -14.63
N TYR A 104 -7.19 9.36 -15.81
CA TYR A 104 -7.03 7.93 -16.02
C TYR A 104 -6.30 7.68 -17.34
N ASP A 105 -5.37 6.76 -17.33
CA ASP A 105 -4.58 6.38 -18.50
C ASP A 105 -4.57 4.86 -18.71
N LYS A 106 -4.22 4.44 -19.92
CA LYS A 106 -4.00 3.06 -20.34
C LYS A 106 -5.20 2.15 -19.98
N PHE A 107 -4.97 1.19 -19.09
CA PHE A 107 -5.95 0.17 -18.72
C PHE A 107 -6.79 0.54 -17.49
N THR A 108 -6.52 1.68 -16.86
CA THR A 108 -7.15 2.09 -15.61
C THR A 108 -8.38 2.98 -15.85
N ARG A 109 -9.43 2.78 -15.06
CA ARG A 109 -10.66 3.60 -15.01
C ARG A 109 -11.05 3.78 -13.55
N PHE A 110 -12.03 4.65 -13.28
CA PHE A 110 -12.48 4.97 -11.93
C PHE A 110 -12.85 3.74 -11.07
N ASN A 111 -13.31 2.66 -11.70
CA ASN A 111 -13.78 1.44 -11.05
C ASN A 111 -12.87 0.22 -11.29
N THR A 112 -11.75 0.38 -11.98
CA THR A 112 -10.82 -0.72 -12.26
C THR A 112 -9.98 -1.04 -11.02
N PRO A 113 -10.00 -2.27 -10.49
CA PRO A 113 -9.07 -2.65 -9.41
C PRO A 113 -7.63 -2.53 -9.89
N HIS A 114 -6.81 -1.83 -9.13
CA HIS A 114 -5.38 -1.68 -9.36
C HIS A 114 -4.63 -2.11 -8.10
N ILE A 115 -3.55 -2.87 -8.24
CA ILE A 115 -2.74 -3.26 -7.09
C ILE A 115 -2.07 -2.03 -6.47
N ILE A 116 -2.23 -1.87 -5.16
CA ILE A 116 -1.73 -0.69 -4.44
C ILE A 116 -0.44 -0.94 -3.66
N PHE A 117 0.16 -2.11 -3.85
CA PHE A 117 1.39 -2.49 -3.19
C PHE A 117 1.40 -2.09 -1.70
N SER A 118 2.47 -1.42 -1.23
CA SER A 118 2.64 -1.12 0.19
C SER A 118 1.60 -0.18 0.81
N VAL A 119 0.78 0.49 0.03
CA VAL A 119 -0.42 1.17 0.54
C VAL A 119 -1.35 0.20 1.26
N SER A 120 -1.34 -1.09 0.89
CA SER A 120 -2.05 -2.18 1.60
C SER A 120 -1.73 -2.24 3.10
N LYS A 121 -0.48 -1.92 3.49
CA LYS A 121 -0.05 -1.89 4.89
C LYS A 121 -0.85 -0.89 5.72
N SER A 122 -1.12 0.28 5.12
CA SER A 122 -1.90 1.34 5.77
C SER A 122 -3.36 0.94 5.94
N LEU A 123 -3.94 0.25 4.95
CA LEU A 123 -5.29 -0.30 5.05
C LEU A 123 -5.36 -1.39 6.14
N THR A 124 -4.36 -2.28 6.20
CA THR A 124 -4.23 -3.30 7.24
C THR A 124 -4.15 -2.68 8.64
N SER A 125 -3.45 -1.55 8.76
CA SER A 125 -3.39 -0.79 10.02
C SER A 125 -4.74 -0.21 10.43
N LEU A 126 -5.53 0.32 9.50
CA LEU A 126 -6.89 0.82 9.81
C LEU A 126 -7.78 -0.31 10.34
N LEU A 127 -7.74 -1.47 9.70
CA LEU A 127 -8.44 -2.67 10.17
C LEU A 127 -7.95 -3.09 11.57
N THR A 128 -6.64 -3.02 11.82
CA THR A 128 -6.07 -3.31 13.15
C THR A 128 -6.63 -2.35 14.19
N GLY A 129 -6.75 -1.05 13.89
CA GLY A 129 -7.33 -0.06 14.79
C GLY A 129 -8.78 -0.38 15.19
N ILE A 130 -9.58 -0.86 14.24
CA ILE A 130 -10.95 -1.31 14.50
C ILE A 130 -10.95 -2.51 15.45
N LEU A 131 -10.03 -3.47 15.24
CA LEU A 131 -9.95 -4.67 16.08
C LEU A 131 -9.40 -4.39 17.49
N VAL A 132 -8.55 -3.38 17.62
CA VAL A 132 -8.08 -2.88 18.92
C VAL A 132 -9.21 -2.25 19.72
N GLU A 133 -10.01 -1.38 19.10
CA GLU A 133 -11.21 -0.79 19.73
C GLU A 133 -12.21 -1.87 20.17
N LYS A 134 -12.38 -2.90 19.36
CA LYS A 134 -13.21 -4.07 19.69
C LYS A 134 -12.59 -5.01 20.73
N LYS A 135 -11.39 -4.71 21.23
CA LYS A 135 -10.63 -5.53 22.20
C LYS A 135 -10.30 -6.94 21.70
N VAL A 136 -10.30 -7.14 20.37
CA VAL A 136 -9.90 -8.40 19.72
C VAL A 136 -8.36 -8.49 19.65
N ILE A 137 -7.68 -7.36 19.43
CA ILE A 137 -6.22 -7.26 19.41
C ILE A 137 -5.75 -6.31 20.51
N ASN A 138 -4.74 -6.74 21.27
CA ASN A 138 -4.01 -5.85 22.17
C ASN A 138 -2.62 -5.55 21.56
N ILE A 139 -2.34 -4.28 21.29
CA ILE A 139 -1.08 -3.85 20.66
C ILE A 139 0.15 -4.13 21.51
N ASN A 140 0.00 -4.30 22.81
CA ASN A 140 1.09 -4.60 23.76
C ASN A 140 1.33 -6.11 23.93
N SER A 141 0.49 -6.97 23.34
CA SER A 141 0.71 -8.41 23.39
C SER A 141 1.95 -8.82 22.61
N TYR A 142 2.69 -9.76 23.15
CA TYR A 142 3.75 -10.45 22.40
C TYR A 142 3.16 -11.26 21.26
N ILE A 143 3.85 -11.25 20.12
CA ILE A 143 3.39 -11.98 18.92
C ILE A 143 3.30 -13.47 19.18
N SER A 144 4.28 -14.04 19.90
CA SER A 144 4.30 -15.47 20.23
C SER A 144 3.15 -15.94 21.11
N HIS A 145 2.43 -15.04 21.79
CA HIS A 145 1.21 -15.38 22.51
C HIS A 145 0.00 -15.55 21.58
N ILE A 146 0.01 -14.86 20.43
CA ILE A 146 -1.05 -14.93 19.41
C ILE A 146 -0.71 -15.99 18.37
N LEU A 147 0.56 -16.05 17.97
CA LEU A 147 1.13 -16.96 16.98
C LEU A 147 2.28 -17.78 17.60
N PRO A 148 1.98 -18.87 18.33
CA PRO A 148 3.00 -19.71 18.97
C PRO A 148 4.06 -20.25 18.00
N GLU A 149 3.74 -20.34 16.72
CA GLU A 149 4.62 -20.77 15.64
C GLU A 149 5.83 -19.84 15.45
N THR A 150 5.76 -18.63 15.99
CA THR A 150 6.84 -17.64 15.90
C THR A 150 7.89 -17.76 17.00
N LYS A 151 7.75 -18.70 17.94
CA LYS A 151 8.76 -18.97 18.97
C LYS A 151 10.10 -19.34 18.33
N GLY A 152 11.20 -18.87 18.90
CA GLY A 152 12.54 -19.04 18.34
C GLY A 152 12.93 -18.06 17.25
N THR A 153 11.99 -17.28 16.70
CA THR A 153 12.22 -16.31 15.62
C THR A 153 12.37 -14.87 16.14
N ALA A 154 12.63 -13.93 15.24
CA ALA A 154 12.65 -12.48 15.54
C ALA A 154 11.30 -11.95 16.06
N TYR A 155 10.23 -12.72 15.98
CA TYR A 155 8.89 -12.32 16.42
C TYR A 155 8.54 -12.75 17.84
N GLU A 156 9.36 -13.62 18.47
CA GLU A 156 9.04 -14.27 19.75
C GLU A 156 8.70 -13.28 20.86
N ASP A 157 9.53 -12.26 21.04
CA ASP A 157 9.45 -11.23 22.09
C ASP A 157 9.12 -9.83 21.54
N ALA A 158 8.73 -9.74 20.28
CA ALA A 158 8.22 -8.52 19.67
C ALA A 158 6.73 -8.35 19.99
N THR A 159 6.28 -7.11 20.11
CA THR A 159 4.85 -6.78 20.32
C THR A 159 4.15 -6.45 19.01
N VAL A 160 2.82 -6.49 19.00
CA VAL A 160 2.01 -6.01 17.88
C VAL A 160 2.32 -4.54 17.56
N ARG A 161 2.63 -3.72 18.57
CA ARG A 161 3.07 -2.32 18.38
C ARG A 161 4.37 -2.24 17.58
N ASN A 162 5.33 -3.13 17.84
CA ASN A 162 6.56 -3.17 17.06
C ASN A 162 6.32 -3.53 15.59
N VAL A 163 5.34 -4.42 15.32
CA VAL A 163 4.90 -4.72 13.94
C VAL A 163 4.36 -3.48 13.27
N LEU A 164 3.45 -2.76 13.92
CA LEU A 164 2.78 -1.57 13.40
C LEU A 164 3.76 -0.46 13.07
N ASP A 165 4.76 -0.24 13.90
CA ASP A 165 5.71 0.85 13.77
C ASP A 165 6.98 0.48 12.99
N MET A 166 7.03 -0.70 12.37
CA MET A 166 8.22 -1.19 11.66
C MET A 166 9.50 -1.13 12.51
N SER A 167 9.41 -1.55 13.76
CA SER A 167 10.50 -1.46 14.73
C SER A 167 10.93 -2.83 15.29
N ILE A 168 10.60 -3.92 14.58
CA ILE A 168 11.11 -5.25 14.91
C ILE A 168 12.55 -5.38 14.42
N ALA A 169 13.43 -5.79 15.32
CA ALA A 169 14.80 -6.13 15.00
C ALA A 169 14.85 -7.56 14.41
N SER A 170 14.97 -7.67 13.10
CA SER A 170 15.08 -8.94 12.36
C SER A 170 16.26 -8.92 11.42
N GLY A 171 16.71 -10.09 11.00
CA GLY A 171 17.77 -10.26 9.98
C GLY A 171 17.24 -10.18 8.54
N PHE A 172 16.03 -9.69 8.31
CA PHE A 172 15.48 -9.50 6.97
C PHE A 172 16.07 -8.29 6.27
N ILE A 173 16.29 -8.41 4.97
CA ILE A 173 16.75 -7.32 4.10
C ILE A 173 15.68 -7.09 3.04
N GLU A 174 15.06 -5.89 3.04
CA GLU A 174 14.09 -5.46 2.02
C GLU A 174 14.86 -4.98 0.78
N ASP A 175 15.11 -5.88 -0.17
CA ASP A 175 15.97 -5.63 -1.33
C ASP A 175 15.20 -5.76 -2.64
N TYR A 176 14.80 -4.64 -3.23
CA TYR A 176 14.12 -4.60 -4.53
C TYR A 176 15.05 -4.81 -5.73
N THR A 177 16.36 -4.84 -5.53
CA THR A 177 17.34 -5.18 -6.60
C THR A 177 17.39 -6.68 -6.87
N GLY A 178 16.86 -7.49 -5.94
CA GLY A 178 16.81 -8.94 -6.06
C GLY A 178 18.13 -9.65 -5.78
N GLN A 179 19.06 -9.01 -5.07
CA GLN A 179 20.34 -9.61 -4.70
C GLN A 179 20.22 -10.47 -3.42
N ALA A 180 19.40 -10.02 -2.45
CA ALA A 180 19.28 -10.69 -1.16
C ALA A 180 18.46 -12.00 -1.26
N GLU A 181 19.08 -13.13 -0.91
CA GLU A 181 18.45 -14.46 -0.93
C GLU A 181 17.20 -14.54 -0.05
N ILE A 182 17.23 -13.90 1.12
CA ILE A 182 16.07 -13.89 2.02
C ILE A 182 14.86 -13.17 1.38
N PHE A 183 15.11 -12.13 0.56
CA PHE A 183 14.05 -11.41 -0.15
C PHE A 183 13.48 -12.23 -1.31
N LYS A 184 14.31 -12.98 -2.03
CA LYS A 184 13.87 -13.92 -3.07
C LYS A 184 12.97 -15.01 -2.48
N LYS A 185 13.40 -15.64 -1.37
CA LYS A 185 12.62 -16.64 -0.64
C LYS A 185 11.27 -16.09 -0.18
N TYR A 186 11.26 -14.87 0.33
CA TYR A 186 10.02 -14.21 0.71
C TYR A 186 9.08 -14.00 -0.49
N ARG A 187 9.55 -13.47 -1.60
CA ARG A 187 8.75 -13.26 -2.80
C ARG A 187 8.18 -14.57 -3.35
N SER A 188 8.99 -15.62 -3.39
CA SER A 188 8.55 -16.95 -3.77
C SER A 188 7.48 -17.49 -2.82
N SER A 189 7.63 -17.27 -1.50
CA SER A 189 6.66 -17.72 -0.49
C SER A 189 5.29 -17.05 -0.63
N THR A 190 5.24 -15.85 -1.21
CA THR A 190 4.00 -15.10 -1.46
C THR A 190 3.29 -15.48 -2.77
N GLY A 191 3.90 -16.34 -3.60
CA GLY A 191 3.37 -16.68 -4.92
C GLY A 191 3.56 -15.59 -5.99
N TRP A 192 4.36 -14.55 -5.72
CA TRP A 192 4.61 -13.46 -6.65
C TRP A 192 5.73 -13.75 -7.65
N ASP A 193 6.59 -14.70 -7.33
CA ASP A 193 7.65 -15.22 -8.18
C ASP A 193 7.55 -16.73 -8.29
N LEU A 194 8.05 -17.27 -9.39
CA LEU A 194 8.24 -18.71 -9.53
C LEU A 194 9.23 -19.21 -8.47
N PRO A 195 9.02 -20.42 -7.92
CA PRO A 195 10.01 -21.04 -7.06
C PRO A 195 11.34 -21.22 -7.81
N GLU A 196 12.45 -20.99 -7.10
CA GLU A 196 13.77 -21.30 -7.67
C GLU A 196 13.90 -22.81 -7.94
N THR A 197 14.15 -23.16 -9.19
CA THR A 197 14.22 -24.56 -9.67
C THR A 197 15.33 -25.37 -8.99
N ASN A 198 16.33 -24.70 -8.39
CA ASN A 198 17.50 -25.34 -7.76
C ASN A 198 17.54 -25.21 -6.22
N SER A 199 16.49 -24.71 -5.59
CA SER A 199 16.45 -24.56 -4.13
C SER A 199 16.14 -25.90 -3.47
N THR A 200 17.06 -26.42 -2.68
CA THR A 200 16.86 -27.62 -1.84
C THR A 200 15.92 -27.37 -0.66
N GLN A 201 15.59 -26.11 -0.35
CA GLN A 201 14.64 -25.71 0.69
C GLN A 201 13.37 -25.17 0.04
N THR A 202 12.36 -26.01 -0.02
CA THR A 202 11.01 -25.60 -0.48
C THR A 202 10.33 -24.80 0.62
N VAL A 203 10.26 -23.48 0.47
CA VAL A 203 9.39 -22.66 1.33
C VAL A 203 7.94 -23.08 1.07
N LYS A 204 7.26 -23.55 2.12
CA LYS A 204 5.90 -24.11 1.99
C LYS A 204 4.81 -23.05 1.78
N GLY A 205 5.08 -21.79 2.06
CA GLY A 205 4.18 -20.65 1.90
C GLY A 205 4.57 -19.49 2.80
N LEU A 206 3.69 -18.47 2.82
CA LEU A 206 3.96 -17.23 3.55
C LEU A 206 4.08 -17.44 5.06
N HIS A 207 3.17 -18.23 5.67
CA HIS A 207 3.21 -18.49 7.12
C HIS A 207 4.47 -19.27 7.51
N ASP A 208 4.93 -20.23 6.67
CA ASP A 208 6.18 -20.97 6.90
C ASP A 208 7.39 -20.02 6.86
N PHE A 209 7.42 -19.10 5.89
CA PHE A 209 8.45 -18.06 5.82
C PHE A 209 8.46 -17.19 7.08
N LEU A 210 7.29 -16.70 7.50
CA LEU A 210 7.17 -15.87 8.71
C LEU A 210 7.62 -16.63 9.97
N SER A 211 7.32 -17.91 10.08
CA SER A 211 7.75 -18.78 11.20
C SER A 211 9.24 -19.11 11.17
N SER A 212 10.00 -18.60 10.21
CA SER A 212 11.46 -18.79 10.08
C SER A 212 12.24 -17.47 10.11
N MET A 213 11.62 -16.37 10.49
CA MET A 213 12.23 -15.04 10.46
C MET A 213 13.48 -14.96 11.36
N PRO A 214 14.66 -14.68 10.77
CA PRO A 214 15.90 -14.68 11.54
C PRO A 214 15.95 -13.53 12.53
N LYS A 215 16.50 -13.79 13.72
CA LYS A 215 16.80 -12.76 14.73
C LYS A 215 17.94 -11.86 14.28
N SER A 216 17.97 -10.64 14.79
CA SER A 216 19.16 -9.78 14.75
C SER A 216 19.68 -9.53 16.18
N ASN A 217 20.88 -8.97 16.27
CA ASN A 217 21.49 -8.64 17.57
C ASN A 217 20.96 -7.29 18.16
N GLN A 218 19.97 -6.69 17.51
CA GLN A 218 19.38 -5.42 17.95
C GLN A 218 18.16 -5.66 18.86
N LYS A 219 17.73 -4.62 19.57
CA LYS A 219 16.52 -4.64 20.40
C LYS A 219 15.35 -4.05 19.62
N HIS A 220 14.16 -4.66 19.78
CA HIS A 220 12.91 -4.13 19.23
C HIS A 220 12.61 -2.72 19.72
N GLY A 221 11.94 -1.90 18.90
CA GLY A 221 11.55 -0.54 19.23
C GLY A 221 12.66 0.52 19.17
N LYS A 222 13.90 0.16 18.84
CA LYS A 222 15.05 1.10 18.84
C LYS A 222 15.31 1.74 17.48
N LYS A 223 15.17 0.97 16.40
CA LYS A 223 15.37 1.46 15.04
C LYS A 223 14.14 1.14 14.18
N TYR A 224 13.81 2.05 13.29
CA TYR A 224 12.89 1.77 12.20
C TYR A 224 13.57 0.83 11.20
N HIS A 225 12.88 -0.23 10.87
CA HIS A 225 13.34 -1.22 9.90
C HIS A 225 12.18 -1.58 8.99
N TYR A 226 12.12 -0.95 7.82
CA TYR A 226 11.07 -1.26 6.86
C TYR A 226 11.20 -2.71 6.41
N CYS A 227 10.14 -3.49 6.64
CA CYS A 227 10.15 -4.92 6.40
C CYS A 227 8.74 -5.38 6.04
N SER A 228 8.53 -5.75 4.77
CA SER A 228 7.22 -6.20 4.27
C SER A 228 6.68 -7.44 5.01
N PRO A 229 7.49 -8.47 5.32
CA PRO A 229 7.06 -9.60 6.14
C PRO A 229 6.37 -9.22 7.45
N HIS A 230 6.79 -8.12 8.12
CA HIS A 230 6.12 -7.67 9.34
C HIS A 230 4.64 -7.31 9.10
N SER A 231 4.29 -6.83 7.91
CA SER A 231 2.90 -6.47 7.60
C SER A 231 2.07 -7.68 7.17
N ASP A 232 2.68 -8.69 6.56
CA ASP A 232 2.02 -9.97 6.33
C ASP A 232 1.77 -10.71 7.65
N LEU A 233 2.73 -10.62 8.57
CA LEU A 233 2.55 -11.12 9.94
C LEU A 233 1.36 -10.43 10.64
N LEU A 234 1.16 -9.11 10.41
CA LEU A 234 -0.02 -8.41 10.95
C LEU A 234 -1.31 -8.96 10.35
N GLY A 235 -1.32 -9.31 9.06
CA GLY A 235 -2.44 -10.01 8.43
C GLY A 235 -2.75 -11.34 9.12
N TRP A 236 -1.72 -12.15 9.39
CA TRP A 236 -1.87 -13.42 10.11
C TRP A 236 -2.34 -13.23 11.56
N ILE A 237 -1.82 -12.21 12.27
CA ILE A 237 -2.32 -11.84 13.62
C ILE A 237 -3.81 -11.50 13.58
N ILE A 238 -4.25 -10.73 12.56
CA ILE A 238 -5.67 -10.39 12.38
C ILE A 238 -6.51 -11.64 12.20
N GLU A 239 -6.12 -12.54 11.32
CA GLU A 239 -6.84 -13.80 11.07
C GLU A 239 -6.92 -14.66 12.34
N ARG A 240 -5.79 -14.84 13.02
CA ARG A 240 -5.72 -15.64 14.25
C ARG A 240 -6.56 -15.06 15.39
N ALA A 241 -6.48 -13.75 15.59
CA ALA A 241 -7.20 -13.10 16.69
C ALA A 241 -8.70 -12.99 16.44
N SER A 242 -9.11 -12.85 15.19
CA SER A 242 -10.53 -12.73 14.82
C SER A 242 -11.23 -14.07 14.56
N GLY A 243 -10.47 -15.11 14.23
CA GLY A 243 -11.01 -16.40 13.76
C GLY A 243 -11.59 -16.36 12.34
N GLU A 244 -11.33 -15.28 11.56
CA GLU A 244 -11.88 -15.05 10.23
C GLU A 244 -10.78 -14.79 9.19
N ASN A 245 -11.04 -15.12 7.93
CA ASN A 245 -10.11 -14.82 6.84
C ASN A 245 -9.90 -13.31 6.67
N TYR A 246 -8.67 -12.91 6.37
CA TYR A 246 -8.29 -11.51 6.20
C TYR A 246 -9.17 -10.75 5.20
N SER A 247 -9.45 -11.33 4.03
CA SER A 247 -10.30 -10.69 3.01
C SER A 247 -11.73 -10.47 3.51
N LYS A 248 -12.29 -11.44 4.25
CA LYS A 248 -13.65 -11.34 4.79
C LYS A 248 -13.74 -10.25 5.88
N ILE A 249 -12.80 -10.23 6.82
CA ILE A 249 -12.82 -9.24 7.90
C ILE A 249 -12.50 -7.83 7.39
N MET A 250 -11.63 -7.69 6.38
CA MET A 250 -11.39 -6.44 5.67
C MET A 250 -12.68 -5.92 5.02
N ALA A 251 -13.43 -6.80 4.36
CA ALA A 251 -14.71 -6.47 3.76
C ALA A 251 -15.72 -6.01 4.81
N ASP A 252 -15.94 -6.81 5.87
CA ASP A 252 -17.04 -6.61 6.81
C ASP A 252 -16.82 -5.41 7.75
N LEU A 253 -15.58 -5.21 8.21
CA LEU A 253 -15.27 -4.17 9.19
C LEU A 253 -14.79 -2.85 8.58
N LEU A 254 -14.21 -2.87 7.37
CA LEU A 254 -13.69 -1.67 6.78
C LEU A 254 -14.39 -1.32 5.46
N PHE A 255 -14.27 -2.09 4.40
CA PHE A 255 -14.69 -1.70 3.04
C PHE A 255 -16.19 -1.43 2.94
N LYS A 256 -17.04 -2.32 3.47
CA LYS A 256 -18.51 -2.13 3.50
C LYS A 256 -18.90 -0.89 4.31
N LYS A 257 -18.24 -0.67 5.45
CA LYS A 257 -18.54 0.46 6.35
C LYS A 257 -18.09 1.80 5.78
N VAL A 258 -16.99 1.81 5.02
CA VAL A 258 -16.56 2.97 4.23
C VAL A 258 -17.57 3.29 3.12
N GLY A 259 -18.23 2.29 2.58
CA GLY A 259 -19.15 2.42 1.46
C GLY A 259 -18.49 2.18 0.10
N MET A 260 -17.36 1.48 0.09
CA MET A 260 -16.67 1.05 -1.14
C MET A 260 -17.56 0.06 -1.88
N ASN A 261 -17.62 0.16 -3.20
CA ASN A 261 -18.61 -0.60 -3.96
C ASN A 261 -18.12 -1.14 -5.31
N HIS A 262 -16.84 -1.07 -5.58
CA HIS A 262 -16.22 -1.69 -6.75
C HIS A 262 -15.49 -2.96 -6.32
N GLU A 263 -15.14 -3.76 -7.31
CA GLU A 263 -14.38 -4.99 -7.08
C GLU A 263 -13.07 -4.71 -6.35
N ALA A 264 -12.77 -5.54 -5.35
CA ALA A 264 -11.50 -5.53 -4.63
C ALA A 264 -11.07 -6.96 -4.32
N ASN A 265 -9.76 -7.18 -4.23
CA ASN A 265 -9.19 -8.47 -3.89
C ASN A 265 -7.84 -8.30 -3.20
N VAL A 266 -7.35 -9.39 -2.62
CA VAL A 266 -5.99 -9.47 -2.07
C VAL A 266 -5.32 -10.73 -2.63
N THR A 267 -4.05 -10.62 -3.06
CA THR A 267 -3.29 -11.79 -3.48
C THR A 267 -3.05 -12.71 -2.29
N VAL A 268 -3.07 -14.01 -2.54
CA VAL A 268 -2.80 -15.05 -1.55
C VAL A 268 -1.71 -15.99 -2.07
N ASP A 269 -1.01 -16.64 -1.15
CA ASP A 269 -0.13 -17.74 -1.53
C ASP A 269 -0.95 -18.99 -1.91
N LYS A 270 -0.26 -20.05 -2.30
CA LYS A 270 -0.91 -21.32 -2.70
C LYS A 270 -1.71 -22.00 -1.57
N TRP A 271 -1.57 -21.57 -0.34
CA TRP A 271 -2.28 -22.09 0.84
C TRP A 271 -3.37 -21.14 1.33
N GLY A 272 -3.55 -19.99 0.68
CA GLY A 272 -4.55 -19.00 1.01
C GLY A 272 -4.11 -17.94 1.99
N ALA A 273 -2.83 -17.90 2.40
CA ALA A 273 -2.31 -16.86 3.28
C ALA A 273 -2.29 -15.51 2.56
N SER A 274 -2.94 -14.50 3.14
CA SER A 274 -3.15 -13.20 2.51
C SER A 274 -1.90 -12.33 2.53
N ARG A 275 -1.59 -11.70 1.39
CA ARG A 275 -0.48 -10.78 1.20
C ARG A 275 -0.84 -9.37 1.72
N ALA A 276 -1.01 -9.23 3.04
CA ALA A 276 -1.44 -7.98 3.68
C ALA A 276 -0.44 -6.81 3.50
N ALA A 277 0.84 -7.14 3.23
CA ALA A 277 1.88 -6.15 3.01
C ALA A 277 1.81 -5.43 1.66
N GLY A 278 1.08 -5.99 0.67
CA GLY A 278 1.16 -5.40 -0.67
C GLY A 278 0.18 -5.95 -1.70
N GLY A 279 -0.65 -6.92 -1.34
CA GLY A 279 -1.46 -7.68 -2.29
C GLY A 279 -2.85 -7.14 -2.57
N ILE A 280 -3.28 -6.04 -1.94
CA ILE A 280 -4.61 -5.49 -2.16
C ILE A 280 -4.68 -4.81 -3.52
N SER A 281 -5.74 -5.15 -4.28
CA SER A 281 -6.17 -4.41 -5.47
C SER A 281 -7.52 -3.76 -5.17
N VAL A 282 -7.63 -2.47 -5.51
CA VAL A 282 -8.80 -1.65 -5.22
C VAL A 282 -8.96 -0.58 -6.30
N SER A 283 -10.18 -0.13 -6.55
CA SER A 283 -10.43 0.93 -7.54
C SER A 283 -9.93 2.30 -7.07
N PRO A 284 -9.57 3.21 -8.00
CA PRO A 284 -9.19 4.58 -7.65
C PRO A 284 -10.26 5.31 -6.82
N TYR A 285 -11.53 5.13 -7.16
CA TYR A 285 -12.65 5.74 -6.42
C TYR A 285 -12.78 5.21 -5.00
N ASP A 286 -12.69 3.90 -4.82
CA ASP A 286 -12.81 3.31 -3.49
C ASP A 286 -11.60 3.65 -2.62
N LEU A 287 -10.40 3.73 -3.21
CA LEU A 287 -9.21 4.18 -2.48
C LEU A 287 -9.33 5.65 -2.06
N LEU A 288 -9.85 6.52 -2.96
CA LEU A 288 -10.10 7.92 -2.63
C LEU A 288 -11.13 8.08 -1.51
N LEU A 289 -12.20 7.28 -1.55
CA LEU A 289 -13.25 7.27 -0.53
C LEU A 289 -12.70 6.86 0.84
N LEU A 290 -11.86 5.83 0.89
CA LEU A 290 -11.19 5.40 2.10
C LEU A 290 -10.19 6.45 2.60
N SER A 291 -9.45 7.08 1.71
CA SER A 291 -8.50 8.13 2.06
C SER A 291 -9.20 9.36 2.65
N GLU A 292 -10.36 9.72 2.12
CA GLU A 292 -11.20 10.81 2.65
C GLU A 292 -11.76 10.46 4.04
N LEU A 293 -12.13 9.20 4.29
CA LEU A 293 -12.50 8.74 5.63
C LEU A 293 -11.33 8.96 6.62
N VAL A 294 -10.10 8.64 6.22
CA VAL A 294 -8.92 8.86 7.07
C VAL A 294 -8.72 10.35 7.34
N ARG A 295 -8.85 11.23 6.33
CA ARG A 295 -8.80 12.68 6.50
C ARG A 295 -9.85 13.18 7.49
N ASN A 296 -11.03 12.58 7.49
CA ASN A 296 -12.13 12.89 8.39
C ASN A 296 -12.08 12.09 9.71
N HIS A 297 -10.88 11.83 10.24
CA HIS A 297 -10.66 11.14 11.52
C HIS A 297 -11.43 9.81 11.65
N GLY A 298 -11.52 9.06 10.54
CA GLY A 298 -12.13 7.73 10.51
C GLY A 298 -13.65 7.71 10.44
N SER A 299 -14.29 8.84 10.20
CA SER A 299 -15.74 8.95 10.08
C SER A 299 -16.20 9.31 8.67
N ASN A 300 -17.41 8.89 8.32
CA ASN A 300 -18.13 9.30 7.14
C ASN A 300 -19.58 9.65 7.50
N LYS A 301 -20.41 9.96 6.50
CA LYS A 301 -21.83 10.30 6.72
C LYS A 301 -22.66 9.20 7.42
N ASN A 302 -22.14 7.96 7.48
CA ASN A 302 -22.82 6.82 8.09
C ASN A 302 -22.34 6.58 9.55
N GLY A 303 -21.35 7.33 10.02
CA GLY A 303 -20.80 7.25 11.39
C GLY A 303 -19.29 6.96 11.44
N GLN A 304 -18.81 6.64 12.64
CA GLN A 304 -17.42 6.28 12.89
C GLN A 304 -17.15 4.87 12.39
N VAL A 305 -16.14 4.70 11.53
CA VAL A 305 -15.69 3.41 10.99
C VAL A 305 -14.37 2.99 11.63
N VAL A 306 -13.38 3.87 11.57
CA VAL A 306 -12.08 3.68 12.23
C VAL A 306 -12.02 4.60 13.44
N PRO A 307 -11.61 4.12 14.64
CA PRO A 307 -11.56 4.96 15.83
C PRO A 307 -10.75 6.24 15.60
N ALA A 308 -11.31 7.41 15.99
CA ALA A 308 -10.60 8.69 15.83
C ALA A 308 -9.25 8.69 16.54
N ALA A 309 -9.19 8.14 17.76
CA ALA A 309 -7.95 8.03 18.52
C ALA A 309 -6.85 7.22 17.79
N TRP A 310 -7.23 6.23 16.97
CA TRP A 310 -6.27 5.48 16.16
C TRP A 310 -5.63 6.33 15.08
N ILE A 311 -6.44 7.16 14.42
CA ILE A 311 -5.95 8.08 13.38
C ILE A 311 -5.11 9.19 14.01
N GLU A 312 -5.57 9.76 15.11
CA GLU A 312 -4.84 10.78 15.87
C GLU A 312 -3.48 10.28 16.35
N ASP A 313 -3.35 9.01 16.76
CA ASP A 313 -2.08 8.40 17.16
C ASP A 313 -1.04 8.47 16.03
N PHE A 314 -1.41 8.17 14.78
CA PHE A 314 -0.44 8.23 13.70
C PHE A 314 -0.32 9.61 13.02
N VAL A 315 -1.29 10.49 13.18
CA VAL A 315 -1.21 11.87 12.63
C VAL A 315 -0.42 12.79 13.57
N ASN A 316 -0.65 12.70 14.88
CA ASN A 316 -0.15 13.67 15.86
C ASN A 316 1.02 13.17 16.70
N ASN A 317 1.25 11.86 16.76
CA ASN A 317 2.32 11.31 17.59
C ASN A 317 3.69 11.49 16.92
N LYS A 318 4.42 12.53 17.36
CA LYS A 318 5.77 12.85 16.86
C LYS A 318 6.89 12.11 17.62
N ASN A 319 6.55 11.23 18.56
CA ASN A 319 7.51 10.63 19.49
C ASN A 319 7.99 9.23 19.10
N ASN A 320 7.92 8.84 17.82
CA ASN A 320 8.51 7.58 17.41
C ASN A 320 10.02 7.73 17.16
N ASN A 321 10.78 7.72 18.24
CA ASN A 321 12.25 7.85 18.20
C ASN A 321 12.92 6.78 17.32
N SER A 322 12.24 5.64 17.06
CA SER A 322 12.80 4.60 16.20
C SER A 322 12.95 5.07 14.75
N TYR A 323 11.99 5.85 14.24
CA TYR A 323 12.07 6.39 12.87
C TYR A 323 13.25 7.35 12.70
N LEU A 324 13.51 8.20 13.70
CA LEU A 324 14.62 9.16 13.67
C LEU A 324 16.00 8.49 13.81
N ASN A 325 16.04 7.26 14.30
CA ASN A 325 17.28 6.47 14.50
C ASN A 325 17.63 5.55 13.31
N GLN A 326 16.99 5.70 12.15
CA GLN A 326 17.39 4.96 10.96
C GLN A 326 18.63 5.55 10.29
N ASP A 327 19.38 4.70 9.60
CA ASP A 327 20.67 5.09 9.03
C ASP A 327 20.52 6.01 7.78
N ASN A 328 19.37 5.99 7.09
CA ASN A 328 19.09 6.83 5.90
C ASN A 328 17.67 7.40 5.98
N LEU A 329 17.57 8.67 6.39
CA LEU A 329 16.32 9.45 6.44
C LEU A 329 16.04 10.21 5.13
N GLU A 330 16.18 9.54 4.00
CA GLU A 330 16.14 10.23 2.70
C GLU A 330 14.75 10.78 2.35
N ARG A 331 13.69 10.01 2.61
CA ARG A 331 12.35 10.37 2.15
C ARG A 331 11.70 11.51 2.94
N PHE A 332 11.69 11.42 4.26
CA PHE A 332 11.06 12.40 5.16
C PHE A 332 11.96 12.68 6.37
N PRO A 333 13.04 13.47 6.22
CA PRO A 333 14.04 13.67 7.29
C PRO A 333 13.48 14.39 8.54
N LYS A 334 12.37 15.13 8.40
CA LYS A 334 11.64 15.78 9.51
C LYS A 334 10.33 15.06 9.83
N GLY A 335 10.11 13.93 9.22
CA GLY A 335 8.89 13.16 9.34
C GLY A 335 8.89 12.15 10.46
N ASN A 336 7.93 11.24 10.39
CA ASN A 336 7.80 10.13 11.32
C ASN A 336 7.09 8.97 10.62
N TYR A 337 7.11 7.79 11.27
CA TYR A 337 6.36 6.62 10.82
C TYR A 337 5.65 5.98 12.00
N ARG A 338 4.34 5.89 11.91
CA ARG A 338 3.50 5.33 12.98
C ARG A 338 2.35 4.55 12.41
N SER A 339 2.10 3.34 12.92
CA SER A 339 0.97 2.52 12.51
C SER A 339 0.83 2.38 10.98
N LYS A 340 1.93 2.14 10.26
CA LYS A 340 2.00 1.99 8.79
C LYS A 340 1.67 3.25 7.99
N TRP A 341 1.71 4.42 8.60
CA TRP A 341 1.55 5.72 7.95
C TRP A 341 2.81 6.58 8.11
N TYR A 342 3.16 7.34 7.07
CA TYR A 342 4.21 8.34 7.11
C TYR A 342 3.62 9.69 7.49
N GLN A 343 4.23 10.38 8.43
CA GLN A 343 4.10 11.83 8.61
C GLN A 343 5.24 12.47 7.82
N THR A 344 4.94 13.42 6.95
CA THR A 344 5.96 13.98 6.05
C THR A 344 6.91 14.95 6.72
N GLY A 345 6.45 15.60 7.80
CA GLY A 345 7.17 16.74 8.41
C GLY A 345 7.11 18.01 7.55
N PHE A 346 6.26 18.07 6.51
CA PHE A 346 6.05 19.23 5.67
C PHE A 346 5.14 20.25 6.36
N LYS A 347 4.99 21.43 5.72
CA LYS A 347 4.40 22.65 6.32
C LYS A 347 2.97 22.47 6.85
N HIS A 348 2.17 21.64 6.20
CA HIS A 348 0.74 21.50 6.52
C HIS A 348 0.41 20.23 7.29
N ASN A 349 1.42 19.61 7.93
CA ASN A 349 1.29 18.33 8.64
C ASN A 349 0.71 17.22 7.76
N GLU A 350 1.12 17.18 6.50
CA GLU A 350 0.72 16.14 5.56
C GLU A 350 1.15 14.77 6.06
N TYR A 351 0.33 13.79 5.80
CA TYR A 351 0.64 12.39 6.04
C TYR A 351 0.22 11.54 4.85
N CYS A 352 0.89 10.40 4.70
CA CYS A 352 0.73 9.64 3.47
C CYS A 352 0.93 8.13 3.65
N ALA A 353 0.44 7.38 2.67
CA ALA A 353 0.80 6.00 2.43
C ALA A 353 1.46 5.88 1.07
N ILE A 354 2.54 5.09 0.98
CA ILE A 354 3.36 4.96 -0.22
C ILE A 354 3.52 3.49 -0.58
N GLY A 355 3.39 3.19 -1.86
CA GLY A 355 3.67 1.88 -2.44
C GLY A 355 4.67 1.97 -3.58
N ILE A 356 5.45 0.90 -3.76
CA ILE A 356 6.37 0.79 -4.90
C ILE A 356 5.65 0.98 -6.22
N HIS A 357 6.42 1.31 -7.27
CA HIS A 357 5.90 1.66 -8.59
C HIS A 357 4.97 2.89 -8.59
N GLY A 358 5.06 3.76 -7.55
CA GLY A 358 4.41 5.07 -7.52
C GLY A 358 2.97 5.12 -7.00
N GLN A 359 2.56 4.21 -6.11
CA GLN A 359 1.25 4.29 -5.46
C GLN A 359 1.30 5.29 -4.32
N ASN A 360 0.33 6.20 -4.23
CA ASN A 360 0.25 7.18 -3.16
C ASN A 360 -1.18 7.40 -2.67
N ILE A 361 -1.33 7.50 -1.36
CA ILE A 361 -2.36 8.28 -0.68
C ILE A 361 -1.63 9.48 -0.08
N TRP A 362 -2.07 10.69 -0.39
CA TRP A 362 -1.54 11.92 0.17
C TRP A 362 -2.66 12.74 0.78
N ILE A 363 -2.51 13.12 2.04
CA ILE A 363 -3.53 13.86 2.79
C ILE A 363 -2.92 15.14 3.35
N ASN A 364 -3.50 16.28 2.96
CA ASN A 364 -3.23 17.56 3.54
C ASN A 364 -4.43 17.97 4.42
N PRO A 365 -4.35 17.78 5.75
CA PRO A 365 -5.49 17.99 6.63
C PRO A 365 -5.86 19.47 6.77
N GLN A 366 -4.89 20.38 6.71
CA GLN A 366 -5.12 21.82 6.86
C GLN A 366 -5.83 22.42 5.66
N LYS A 367 -5.59 21.89 4.47
CA LYS A 367 -6.22 22.31 3.22
C LYS A 367 -7.43 21.47 2.84
N GLU A 368 -7.78 20.47 3.66
CA GLU A 368 -8.86 19.52 3.42
C GLU A 368 -8.73 18.81 2.05
N ILE A 369 -7.49 18.44 1.67
CA ILE A 369 -7.17 17.81 0.39
C ILE A 369 -6.81 16.35 0.62
N THR A 370 -7.35 15.50 -0.24
CA THR A 370 -6.99 14.10 -0.36
C THR A 370 -6.60 13.81 -1.80
N ILE A 371 -5.43 13.22 -2.02
CA ILE A 371 -4.95 12.83 -3.34
C ILE A 371 -4.68 11.34 -3.34
N VAL A 372 -5.12 10.66 -4.39
CA VAL A 372 -4.78 9.27 -4.69
C VAL A 372 -4.08 9.23 -6.03
N ARG A 373 -2.94 8.55 -6.07
CA ARG A 373 -2.23 8.22 -7.30
C ARG A 373 -2.03 6.72 -7.39
N MET A 374 -2.34 6.16 -8.55
CA MET A 374 -1.96 4.81 -8.96
C MET A 374 -1.05 4.92 -10.17
N SER A 375 -0.05 4.05 -10.25
CA SER A 375 0.98 4.15 -11.28
C SER A 375 1.58 2.78 -11.59
N SER A 376 2.06 2.63 -12.80
CA SER A 376 2.84 1.50 -13.26
C SER A 376 4.27 1.92 -13.61
N ALA A 377 4.90 2.74 -12.76
CA ALA A 377 6.29 3.16 -12.94
C ALA A 377 7.22 1.96 -13.14
N SER A 378 8.19 2.09 -14.04
CA SER A 378 9.11 1.01 -14.42
C SER A 378 9.92 0.48 -13.23
N ASP A 379 10.42 1.42 -12.41
CA ASP A 379 11.22 1.08 -11.24
C ASP A 379 10.35 0.97 -9.98
N PRO A 380 10.59 0.00 -9.12
CA PRO A 380 9.86 -0.11 -7.86
C PRO A 380 10.09 1.11 -6.96
N ILE A 381 11.29 1.68 -6.98
CA ILE A 381 11.66 2.91 -6.25
C ILE A 381 12.44 3.81 -7.21
N ASN A 382 11.95 5.02 -7.43
CA ASN A 382 12.64 6.04 -8.20
C ASN A 382 12.51 7.39 -7.48
N VAL A 383 13.56 7.77 -6.77
CA VAL A 383 13.59 8.98 -5.93
C VAL A 383 13.30 10.24 -6.74
N LYS A 384 13.79 10.34 -7.99
CA LYS A 384 13.60 11.53 -8.83
C LYS A 384 12.12 11.74 -9.19
N THR A 385 11.44 10.67 -9.60
CA THR A 385 10.00 10.75 -9.93
C THR A 385 9.13 10.92 -8.69
N GLU A 386 9.57 10.40 -7.54
CA GLU A 386 8.91 10.61 -6.26
C GLU A 386 8.99 12.08 -5.81
N GLU A 387 10.19 12.69 -5.85
CA GLU A 387 10.38 14.12 -5.54
C GLU A 387 9.58 15.02 -6.48
N LEU A 388 9.56 14.71 -7.79
CA LEU A 388 8.75 15.44 -8.77
C LEU A 388 7.26 15.37 -8.41
N MET A 389 6.79 14.20 -8.00
CA MET A 389 5.39 14.04 -7.60
C MET A 389 5.07 14.77 -6.28
N PHE A 390 6.00 14.89 -5.35
CA PHE A 390 5.82 15.72 -4.15
C PHE A 390 5.67 17.21 -4.51
N SER A 391 6.37 17.69 -5.54
CA SER A 391 6.15 19.05 -6.07
C SER A 391 4.74 19.21 -6.66
N VAL A 392 4.19 18.16 -7.33
CA VAL A 392 2.79 18.17 -7.79
C VAL A 392 1.82 18.30 -6.63
N PHE A 393 2.01 17.52 -5.55
CA PHE A 393 1.12 17.57 -4.39
C PHE A 393 1.16 18.95 -3.70
N ASP A 394 2.33 19.57 -3.62
CA ASP A 394 2.50 20.92 -3.07
C ASP A 394 1.79 21.97 -3.94
N GLU A 395 2.00 21.96 -5.27
CA GLU A 395 1.35 22.91 -6.19
C GLU A 395 -0.17 22.76 -6.18
N ILE A 396 -0.69 21.52 -6.18
CA ILE A 396 -2.14 21.30 -6.04
C ILE A 396 -2.65 21.87 -4.73
N SER A 397 -1.88 21.77 -3.65
CA SER A 397 -2.26 22.34 -2.34
C SER A 397 -2.36 23.87 -2.35
N LYS A 398 -1.70 24.56 -3.28
CA LYS A 398 -1.78 26.03 -3.44
C LYS A 398 -3.02 26.48 -4.17
N ILE A 399 -3.61 25.63 -5.02
CA ILE A 399 -4.84 25.96 -5.77
C ILE A 399 -6.04 26.13 -4.83
N PHE A 400 -6.08 25.33 -3.75
CA PHE A 400 -7.21 25.32 -2.82
C PHE A 400 -6.90 26.17 -1.59
N ILE A 401 -7.68 27.21 -1.43
CA ILE A 401 -7.59 28.19 -0.33
C ILE A 401 -8.55 27.80 0.80
#